data_e2efed8fdbb8c58fa17ddb9354f01b4f
#
_entry.id   e2efed8fdbb8c58fa17ddb9354f01b4f
#
_cell.length_a   1.000
_cell.length_b   1.000
_cell.length_c   1.000
_cell.angle_alpha   90.00
_cell.angle_beta   90.00
_cell.angle_gamma   90.00
#
_symmetry.space_group_name_H-M   'P 1'
#
loop_
_entity.id
_entity.type
_entity.pdbx_description
1 polymer ?
#
loop_
_entity_poly.entity_id
_entity_poly.type
_entity_poly.pdbx_seq_one_letter_code
_entity_poly.pdbx_strand_id
1 'polypeptide(L)'
;MNKKCFCCFENMCNNLNDDDNLLQDWLDFRSEELETNLSDEDKSHFLKFDDFYDKIIDVTLDTKKDYVSNVLNDLCDDFMQYCIYWNEKYYKTGFSDGVKLLDKALNS
;
A
#
# COMPACT_ATOMS: atom_id res chain seq x y z
N MET A 1 -2.88 -1.97 9.29
CA MET A 1 -2.02 -1.98 9.21
C MET A 1 -1.34 -1.12 9.43
N ASN A 2 -1.13 -0.88 9.38
CA ASN A 2 -0.30 -0.47 9.49
C ASN A 2 0.16 0.39 10.42
N LYS A 3 -0.52 0.73 11.50
CA LYS A 3 0.04 1.45 12.61
C LYS A 3 1.36 0.88 13.07
N LYS A 4 1.43 -0.43 13.01
CA LYS A 4 2.66 -1.12 13.35
C LYS A 4 3.82 -0.70 12.47
N CYS A 5 3.57 -0.63 11.17
CA CYS A 5 4.59 -0.18 10.23
C CYS A 5 4.94 1.28 10.46
N PHE A 6 3.94 2.08 10.78
CA PHE A 6 4.17 3.48 11.09
C PHE A 6 5.04 3.64 12.34
N CYS A 7 4.77 2.86 13.37
CA CYS A 7 5.57 2.93 14.59
C CYS A 7 7.03 2.56 14.34
N CYS A 8 7.28 1.56 13.51
CA CYS A 8 8.64 1.20 13.14
C CYS A 8 9.32 2.34 12.39
N PHE A 9 8.60 2.96 11.48
CA PHE A 9 9.11 4.12 10.75
C PHE A 9 9.39 5.27 11.69
N GLU A 10 8.49 5.52 12.64
CA GLU A 10 8.64 6.60 13.61
C GLU A 10 9.90 6.40 14.45
N ASN A 11 10.15 5.18 14.91
CA ASN A 11 11.37 4.88 15.66
C ASN A 11 12.62 5.17 14.84
N MET A 12 12.59 4.88 13.55
CA MET A 12 13.68 5.22 12.65
C MET A 12 13.80 6.73 12.50
N CYS A 13 12.68 7.41 12.38
CA CYS A 13 12.65 8.86 12.21
C CYS A 13 13.16 9.60 13.43
N ASN A 14 13.09 9.01 14.61
CA ASN A 14 13.69 9.62 15.79
C ASN A 14 15.21 9.76 15.65
N ASN A 15 15.80 8.98 14.75
CA ASN A 15 17.22 9.05 14.44
C ASN A 15 17.49 9.79 13.13
N LEU A 16 16.41 10.35 12.52
CA LEU A 16 16.47 11.10 11.27
C LEU A 16 16.06 12.54 11.56
N ASN A 17 15.70 13.26 10.52
CA ASN A 17 15.22 14.63 10.68
C ASN A 17 13.71 14.68 10.73
N ASP A 18 13.15 15.83 11.14
CA ASP A 18 11.72 16.03 11.28
C ASP A 18 10.97 15.96 9.95
N ASP A 19 11.67 16.18 8.85
CA ASP A 19 11.04 16.14 7.52
C ASP A 19 10.50 14.75 7.20
N ASP A 20 11.19 13.69 7.63
CA ASP A 20 10.73 12.33 7.38
C ASP A 20 9.47 12.01 8.19
N ASN A 21 9.38 12.50 9.43
CA ASN A 21 8.16 12.35 10.23
C ASN A 21 6.99 13.09 9.61
N LEU A 22 7.23 14.30 9.15
CA LEU A 22 6.20 15.11 8.52
C LEU A 22 5.67 14.44 7.26
N LEU A 23 6.56 13.89 6.45
CA LEU A 23 6.17 13.20 5.23
C LEU A 23 5.35 11.95 5.54
N GLN A 24 5.72 11.20 6.56
CA GLN A 24 4.97 10.01 6.93
C GLN A 24 3.58 10.37 7.45
N ASP A 25 3.47 11.41 8.25
CA ASP A 25 2.18 11.89 8.75
C ASP A 25 1.29 12.33 7.60
N TRP A 26 1.84 13.04 6.63
CA TRP A 26 1.10 13.47 5.46
C TRP A 26 0.64 12.29 4.61
N LEU A 27 1.51 11.30 4.42
CA LEU A 27 1.17 10.09 3.67
C LEU A 27 0.01 9.34 4.32
N ASP A 28 0.06 9.19 5.64
CA ASP A 28 -0.99 8.49 6.37
C ASP A 28 -2.33 9.24 6.23
N PHE A 29 -2.31 10.56 6.36
CA PHE A 29 -3.51 11.38 6.21
C PHE A 29 -4.09 11.26 4.80
N ARG A 30 -3.24 11.37 3.78
CA ARG A 30 -3.71 11.29 2.38
C ARG A 30 -4.22 9.90 2.03
N SER A 31 -3.58 8.85 2.54
CA SER A 31 -4.03 7.49 2.28
C SER A 31 -5.43 7.27 2.83
N GLU A 32 -5.68 7.72 4.05
CA GLU A 32 -7.00 7.60 4.66
C GLU A 32 -8.03 8.41 3.89
N GLU A 33 -7.70 9.63 3.49
CA GLU A 33 -8.59 10.48 2.73
C GLU A 33 -8.95 9.87 1.38
N LEU A 34 -7.98 9.29 0.67
CA LEU A 34 -8.21 8.66 -0.61
C LEU A 34 -9.07 7.40 -0.48
N GLU A 35 -8.90 6.64 0.60
CA GLU A 35 -9.70 5.45 0.84
C GLU A 35 -11.16 5.77 1.09
N THR A 36 -11.46 6.94 1.67
CA THR A 36 -12.83 7.32 2.00
C THR A 36 -13.55 8.04 0.88
N ASN A 37 -12.84 8.54 -0.12
CA ASN A 37 -13.41 9.35 -1.20
C ASN A 37 -13.19 8.69 -2.55
N LEU A 38 -13.68 7.45 -2.69
CA LEU A 38 -13.50 6.67 -3.92
C LEU A 38 -14.56 7.05 -4.96
N SER A 39 -14.09 7.28 -6.18
CA SER A 39 -14.97 7.51 -7.33
C SER A 39 -15.44 6.15 -7.90
N ASP A 40 -16.40 6.22 -8.82
CA ASP A 40 -16.86 5.01 -9.53
C ASP A 40 -15.73 4.42 -10.37
N GLU A 41 -14.90 5.27 -10.96
CA GLU A 41 -13.74 4.80 -11.71
C GLU A 41 -12.74 4.08 -10.80
N ASP A 42 -12.48 4.62 -9.61
CA ASP A 42 -11.60 3.98 -8.64
C ASP A 42 -12.08 2.58 -8.31
N LYS A 43 -13.39 2.43 -8.08
CA LYS A 43 -14.00 1.15 -7.74
C LYS A 43 -13.89 0.14 -8.87
N SER A 44 -13.86 0.60 -10.11
CA SER A 44 -13.72 -0.28 -11.28
C SER A 44 -12.32 -0.88 -11.40
N HIS A 45 -11.34 -0.31 -10.69
CA HIS A 45 -9.95 -0.78 -10.71
C HIS A 45 -9.58 -1.63 -9.51
N PHE A 46 -10.55 -2.01 -8.69
CA PHE A 46 -10.26 -2.90 -7.56
C PHE A 46 -9.90 -4.29 -8.06
N LEU A 47 -8.98 -4.92 -7.33
CA LEU A 47 -8.63 -6.30 -7.59
C LEU A 47 -9.84 -7.19 -7.24
N LYS A 48 -10.24 -8.03 -8.16
CA LYS A 48 -11.39 -8.93 -7.99
C LYS A 48 -10.93 -10.28 -7.43
N PHE A 49 -10.24 -10.23 -6.30
CA PHE A 49 -9.68 -11.42 -5.69
C PHE A 49 -10.75 -12.45 -5.36
N ASP A 50 -11.87 -12.01 -4.79
CA ASP A 50 -12.93 -12.93 -4.37
C ASP A 50 -13.53 -13.69 -5.55
N ASP A 51 -13.68 -13.03 -6.69
CA ASP A 51 -14.18 -13.68 -7.90
C ASP A 51 -13.21 -14.76 -8.39
N PHE A 52 -11.92 -14.45 -8.38
CA PHE A 52 -10.90 -15.43 -8.78
C PHE A 52 -10.79 -16.57 -7.78
N TYR A 53 -10.88 -16.25 -6.49
CA TYR A 53 -10.86 -17.23 -5.42
C TYR A 53 -11.99 -18.24 -5.64
N ASP A 54 -13.22 -17.76 -5.83
CA ASP A 54 -14.38 -18.62 -6.02
C ASP A 54 -14.24 -19.50 -7.26
N LYS A 55 -13.73 -18.96 -8.35
CA LYS A 55 -13.51 -19.74 -9.58
C LYS A 55 -12.52 -20.86 -9.39
N ILE A 56 -11.47 -20.62 -8.62
CA ILE A 56 -10.45 -21.64 -8.36
C ILE A 56 -11.00 -22.71 -7.43
N ILE A 57 -11.71 -22.31 -6.38
CA ILE A 57 -12.28 -23.26 -5.42
C ILE A 57 -13.32 -24.15 -6.09
N ASP A 58 -14.13 -23.60 -7.00
CA ASP A 58 -15.18 -24.36 -7.68
C ASP A 58 -14.63 -25.54 -8.49
N VAL A 59 -13.43 -25.40 -9.05
CA VAL A 59 -12.80 -26.48 -9.85
C VAL A 59 -11.82 -27.32 -9.05
N THR A 60 -11.69 -27.05 -7.75
CA THR A 60 -10.75 -27.76 -6.88
C THR A 60 -11.44 -28.97 -6.26
N LEU A 61 -10.71 -30.09 -6.18
CA LEU A 61 -11.21 -31.29 -5.49
C LEU A 61 -11.50 -30.96 -4.02
N ASP A 62 -12.58 -31.52 -3.49
CA ASP A 62 -13.01 -31.27 -2.13
C ASP A 62 -11.91 -31.56 -1.11
N THR A 63 -11.12 -32.60 -1.33
CA THR A 63 -10.01 -32.97 -0.44
C THR A 63 -8.85 -31.97 -0.45
N LYS A 64 -8.83 -31.05 -1.41
CA LYS A 64 -7.76 -30.06 -1.58
C LYS A 64 -8.23 -28.65 -1.30
N LYS A 65 -9.53 -28.43 -1.07
CA LYS A 65 -10.07 -27.08 -0.92
C LYS A 65 -9.44 -26.30 0.22
N ASP A 66 -9.22 -26.94 1.37
CA ASP A 66 -8.63 -26.26 2.52
C ASP A 66 -7.20 -25.81 2.22
N TYR A 67 -6.43 -26.68 1.61
CA TYR A 67 -5.05 -26.34 1.24
C TYR A 67 -5.01 -25.18 0.25
N VAL A 68 -5.81 -25.27 -0.81
CA VAL A 68 -5.85 -24.25 -1.86
C VAL A 68 -6.34 -22.92 -1.28
N SER A 69 -7.37 -22.98 -0.43
CA SER A 69 -7.87 -21.77 0.24
C SER A 69 -6.79 -21.07 1.06
N ASN A 70 -6.02 -21.86 1.84
CA ASN A 70 -4.95 -21.29 2.65
C ASN A 70 -3.87 -20.65 1.79
N VAL A 71 -3.47 -21.30 0.70
CA VAL A 71 -2.47 -20.76 -0.20
C VAL A 71 -2.96 -19.48 -0.87
N LEU A 72 -4.22 -19.45 -1.29
CA LEU A 72 -4.79 -18.26 -1.91
C LEU A 72 -4.86 -17.09 -0.92
N ASN A 73 -5.21 -17.35 0.33
CA ASN A 73 -5.23 -16.31 1.35
C ASN A 73 -3.83 -15.78 1.64
N ASP A 74 -2.85 -16.66 1.70
CA ASP A 74 -1.46 -16.26 1.88
C ASP A 74 -0.98 -15.41 0.71
N LEU A 75 -1.36 -15.77 -0.51
CA LEU A 75 -1.03 -14.98 -1.69
C LEU A 75 -1.66 -13.58 -1.62
N CYS A 76 -2.91 -13.52 -1.19
CA CYS A 76 -3.60 -12.25 -1.05
C CYS A 76 -2.88 -11.35 -0.04
N ASP A 77 -2.52 -11.90 1.11
CA ASP A 77 -1.84 -11.14 2.16
C ASP A 77 -0.47 -10.65 1.68
N ASP A 78 0.28 -11.51 1.01
CA ASP A 78 1.59 -11.14 0.47
C ASP A 78 1.46 -10.04 -0.59
N PHE A 79 0.47 -10.17 -1.47
CA PHE A 79 0.23 -9.17 -2.50
C PHE A 79 -0.15 -7.83 -1.88
N MET A 80 -0.96 -7.82 -0.85
CA MET A 80 -1.33 -6.59 -0.16
C MET A 80 -0.12 -5.91 0.47
N GLN A 81 0.76 -6.69 1.11
CA GLN A 81 1.99 -6.15 1.69
C GLN A 81 2.92 -5.60 0.60
N TYR A 82 3.01 -6.29 -0.51
CA TYR A 82 3.77 -5.82 -1.67
C TYR A 82 3.25 -4.46 -2.13
N CYS A 83 1.93 -4.34 -2.29
CA CYS A 83 1.33 -3.08 -2.74
C CYS A 83 1.59 -1.94 -1.76
N ILE A 84 1.42 -2.19 -0.47
CA ILE A 84 1.63 -1.17 0.56
C ILE A 84 3.06 -0.68 0.52
N TYR A 85 4.02 -1.60 0.50
CA TYR A 85 5.44 -1.23 0.51
C TYR A 85 5.80 -0.36 -0.70
N TRP A 86 5.42 -0.81 -1.91
CA TRP A 86 5.83 -0.10 -3.12
C TRP A 86 5.07 1.19 -3.32
N ASN A 87 3.80 1.25 -2.92
CA ASN A 87 3.02 2.48 -2.99
C ASN A 87 3.63 3.56 -2.11
N GLU A 88 4.01 3.21 -0.88
CA GLU A 88 4.65 4.16 0.02
C GLU A 88 6.01 4.61 -0.51
N LYS A 89 6.77 3.67 -1.03
CA LYS A 89 8.10 3.98 -1.57
C LYS A 89 8.00 4.94 -2.75
N TYR A 90 7.11 4.67 -3.69
CA TYR A 90 6.94 5.54 -4.85
C TYR A 90 6.41 6.91 -4.46
N TYR A 91 5.48 6.95 -3.52
CA TYR A 91 4.95 8.22 -3.04
C TYR A 91 6.05 9.10 -2.44
N LYS A 92 6.82 8.53 -1.54
CA LYS A 92 7.90 9.27 -0.86
C LYS A 92 8.99 9.69 -1.83
N THR A 93 9.35 8.81 -2.75
CA THR A 93 10.36 9.12 -3.76
C THR A 93 9.89 10.23 -4.68
N GLY A 94 8.64 10.15 -5.14
CA GLY A 94 8.07 11.19 -6.00
C GLY A 94 7.99 12.54 -5.30
N PHE A 95 7.61 12.54 -4.03
CA PHE A 95 7.56 13.76 -3.24
C PHE A 95 8.96 14.39 -3.12
N SER A 96 9.95 13.58 -2.77
CA SER A 96 11.33 14.04 -2.65
C SER A 96 11.85 14.59 -3.98
N ASP A 97 11.59 13.89 -5.07
CA ASP A 97 11.99 14.34 -6.40
C ASP A 97 11.31 15.65 -6.78
N GLY A 98 10.04 15.78 -6.43
CA GLY A 98 9.30 17.01 -6.69
C GLY A 98 9.90 18.21 -5.96
N VAL A 99 10.26 18.01 -4.69
CA VAL A 99 10.88 19.06 -3.88
C VAL A 99 12.24 19.46 -4.48
N LYS A 100 13.04 18.48 -4.88
CA LYS A 100 14.34 18.74 -5.50
C LYS A 100 14.21 19.49 -6.81
N LEU A 101 13.22 19.10 -7.62
CA LEU A 101 12.98 19.76 -8.88
C LEU A 101 12.54 21.19 -8.68
N LEU A 102 11.66 21.44 -7.73
CA LEU A 102 11.21 22.79 -7.39
C LEU A 102 12.37 23.66 -6.90
N ASP A 103 13.22 23.10 -6.04
CA ASP A 103 14.40 23.81 -5.53
C ASP A 103 15.32 24.24 -6.66
N LYS A 104 15.57 23.35 -7.61
CA LYS A 104 16.38 23.68 -8.78
C LYS A 104 15.74 24.78 -9.62
N ALA A 105 14.44 24.73 -9.81
CA ALA A 105 13.74 25.72 -10.60
C ALA A 105 13.79 27.10 -9.96
N LEU A 106 13.72 27.16 -8.63
CA LEU A 106 13.74 28.42 -7.90
C LEU A 106 15.15 29.00 -7.76
N ASN A 107 16.17 28.17 -7.79
CA ASN A 107 17.55 28.57 -7.55
C ASN A 107 18.43 28.57 -8.81
N SER A 108 17.84 28.41 -9.96
CA SER A 108 18.60 28.43 -11.24
C SER A 108 18.62 29.78 -11.92
#